data_f4313bde866b3be4b49db555a8d6d103
#
_entry.id   f4313bde866b3be4b49db555a8d6d103
#
_cell.length_a   1.000
_cell.length_b   1.000
_cell.length_c   1.000
_cell.angle_alpha   90.00
_cell.angle_beta   90.00
_cell.angle_gamma   90.00
#
_symmetry.space_group_name_H-M   'P 1'
#
loop_
_entity.id
_entity.type
_entity.pdbx_description
1 polymer ?
#
loop_
_entity_poly.entity_id
_entity_poly.type
_entity_poly.pdbx_seq_one_letter_code
_entity_poly.pdbx_strand_id
1 'polypeptide(L)'
;MRNWLLLLTLFLAGVSSAQSSNELYQIISSVSKERIQADVTTLVGFGTRHTLSDTISPVRGIGAARRWIKAEFKKIAADCSNCLEVREQHNLVSKGSGDRIVKDVNIVNILAIQHSKKNPKRFVLMSGDIDSRISDPNDYTNDSPGANDNASGMAGTIEAARVLSKYRFDYG
;
A
#
# COMPACT_ATOMS: atom_id res chain seq x y z
N MET A 1 -29.77 -34.37 -32.19
CA MET A 1 -29.74 -33.96 -30.79
C MET A 1 -28.33 -33.82 -30.23
N ARG A 2 -27.35 -34.69 -30.59
CA ARG A 2 -25.96 -34.69 -30.05
C ARG A 2 -25.16 -33.42 -30.41
N ASN A 3 -25.38 -32.83 -31.56
CA ASN A 3 -24.66 -31.62 -32.02
C ASN A 3 -25.14 -30.32 -31.38
N TRP A 4 -26.36 -30.26 -30.86
CA TRP A 4 -26.91 -29.10 -30.15
C TRP A 4 -26.34 -28.99 -28.73
N LEU A 5 -26.07 -30.12 -28.09
CA LEU A 5 -25.44 -30.16 -26.76
C LEU A 5 -23.97 -29.64 -26.81
N LEU A 6 -23.23 -29.99 -27.89
CA LEU A 6 -21.87 -29.50 -28.10
C LEU A 6 -21.81 -27.99 -28.36
N LEU A 7 -22.80 -27.42 -29.08
CA LEU A 7 -22.92 -25.98 -29.30
C LEU A 7 -23.26 -25.24 -28.00
N LEU A 8 -24.10 -25.81 -27.15
CA LEU A 8 -24.47 -25.20 -25.84
C LEU A 8 -23.29 -25.17 -24.88
N THR A 9 -22.46 -26.20 -24.83
CA THR A 9 -21.27 -26.26 -23.98
C THR A 9 -20.16 -25.30 -24.44
N LEU A 10 -19.98 -25.10 -25.74
CA LEU A 10 -19.06 -24.10 -26.28
C LEU A 10 -19.50 -22.67 -25.95
N PHE A 11 -20.80 -22.41 -25.95
CA PHE A 11 -21.32 -21.07 -25.62
C PHE A 11 -21.13 -20.73 -24.13
N LEU A 12 -21.31 -21.70 -23.23
CA LEU A 12 -21.08 -21.56 -21.78
C LEU A 12 -19.60 -21.31 -21.42
N ALA A 13 -18.67 -21.94 -22.13
CA ALA A 13 -17.23 -21.74 -21.91
C ALA A 13 -16.77 -20.31 -22.34
N GLY A 14 -17.36 -19.76 -23.41
CA GLY A 14 -17.06 -18.41 -23.87
C GLY A 14 -17.53 -17.32 -22.90
N VAL A 15 -18.64 -17.52 -22.21
CA VAL A 15 -19.18 -16.56 -21.21
C VAL A 15 -18.29 -16.46 -19.99
N SER A 16 -17.69 -17.58 -19.53
CA SER A 16 -16.79 -17.55 -18.36
C SER A 16 -15.51 -16.75 -18.59
N SER A 17 -14.94 -16.77 -19.80
CA SER A 17 -13.75 -15.98 -20.14
C SER A 17 -14.06 -14.48 -20.27
N ALA A 18 -15.24 -14.13 -20.80
CA ALA A 18 -15.68 -12.74 -20.91
C ALA A 18 -15.94 -12.09 -19.54
N GLN A 19 -16.41 -12.85 -18.57
CA GLN A 19 -16.69 -12.35 -17.21
C GLN A 19 -15.42 -12.03 -16.44
N SER A 20 -14.38 -12.85 -16.56
CA SER A 20 -13.06 -12.61 -15.95
C SER A 20 -12.38 -11.33 -16.52
N SER A 21 -12.50 -11.09 -17.82
CA SER A 21 -11.97 -9.88 -18.47
C SER A 21 -12.67 -8.61 -17.97
N ASN A 22 -13.97 -8.64 -17.74
CA ASN A 22 -14.74 -7.48 -17.27
C ASN A 22 -14.36 -7.07 -15.86
N GLU A 23 -14.15 -8.00 -14.94
CA GLU A 23 -13.71 -7.69 -13.56
C GLU A 23 -12.33 -7.03 -13.55
N LEU A 24 -11.39 -7.52 -14.33
CA LEU A 24 -10.06 -6.91 -14.46
C LEU A 24 -10.14 -5.47 -14.99
N TYR A 25 -10.98 -5.22 -16.01
CA TYR A 25 -11.21 -3.86 -16.51
C TYR A 25 -11.83 -2.94 -15.45
N GLN A 26 -12.76 -3.44 -14.64
CA GLN A 26 -13.34 -2.68 -13.54
C GLN A 26 -12.29 -2.31 -12.49
N ILE A 27 -11.40 -3.24 -12.11
CA ILE A 27 -10.29 -3.00 -11.20
C ILE A 27 -9.40 -1.88 -11.76
N ILE A 28 -8.93 -2.01 -13.01
CA ILE A 28 -8.03 -1.04 -13.64
C ILE A 28 -8.70 0.34 -13.75
N SER A 29 -9.95 0.41 -14.18
CA SER A 29 -10.69 1.67 -14.35
C SER A 29 -11.05 2.35 -13.02
N SER A 30 -10.96 1.65 -11.89
CA SER A 30 -11.22 2.20 -10.55
C SER A 30 -10.03 2.94 -9.96
N VAL A 31 -8.85 2.84 -10.56
CA VAL A 31 -7.65 3.57 -10.14
C VAL A 31 -7.83 5.06 -10.42
N SER A 32 -7.58 5.92 -9.44
CA SER A 32 -7.69 7.37 -9.59
C SER A 32 -6.33 8.04 -9.46
N LYS A 33 -5.94 8.71 -10.54
CA LYS A 33 -4.73 9.55 -10.56
C LYS A 33 -4.85 10.74 -9.59
N GLU A 34 -6.06 11.26 -9.39
CA GLU A 34 -6.34 12.38 -8.51
C GLU A 34 -6.09 11.99 -7.04
N ARG A 35 -6.51 10.78 -6.62
CA ARG A 35 -6.21 10.27 -5.28
C ARG A 35 -4.72 10.01 -5.09
N ILE A 36 -4.06 9.40 -6.08
CA ILE A 36 -2.61 9.19 -6.05
C ILE A 36 -1.87 10.53 -5.92
N GLN A 37 -2.26 11.53 -6.71
CA GLN A 37 -1.66 12.87 -6.63
C GLN A 37 -1.88 13.52 -5.27
N ALA A 38 -3.06 13.41 -4.69
CA ALA A 38 -3.37 13.94 -3.36
C ALA A 38 -2.52 13.26 -2.28
N ASP A 39 -2.36 11.94 -2.35
CA ASP A 39 -1.56 11.16 -1.41
C ASP A 39 -0.07 11.53 -1.52
N VAL A 40 0.47 11.66 -2.75
CA VAL A 40 1.85 12.14 -2.97
C VAL A 40 2.03 13.54 -2.37
N THR A 41 1.09 14.45 -2.63
CA THR A 41 1.14 15.82 -2.11
C THR A 41 1.15 15.83 -0.59
N THR A 42 0.33 15.00 0.05
CA THR A 42 0.28 14.87 1.52
C THR A 42 1.60 14.32 2.07
N LEU A 43 2.14 13.26 1.47
CA LEU A 43 3.41 12.66 1.89
C LEU A 43 4.58 13.64 1.76
N VAL A 44 4.63 14.40 0.68
CA VAL A 44 5.63 15.48 0.46
C VAL A 44 5.48 16.59 1.52
N GLY A 45 4.26 16.92 1.89
CA GLY A 45 3.94 17.96 2.88
C GLY A 45 4.48 17.69 4.29
N PHE A 46 4.90 16.45 4.62
CA PHE A 46 5.59 16.17 5.88
C PHE A 46 7.05 16.67 5.93
N GLY A 47 7.53 17.35 4.89
CA GLY A 47 8.84 17.97 4.79
C GLY A 47 9.96 16.96 4.65
N THR A 48 10.25 16.19 5.68
CA THR A 48 11.15 15.03 5.64
C THR A 48 10.41 13.79 6.14
N ARG A 49 10.71 12.65 5.51
CA ARG A 49 10.29 11.34 6.01
C ARG A 49 11.51 10.44 6.26
N HIS A 50 12.68 11.06 6.45
CA HIS A 50 13.88 10.29 6.77
C HIS A 50 13.64 9.35 7.95
N THR A 51 14.13 8.11 7.88
CA THR A 51 13.92 7.07 8.91
C THR A 51 14.28 7.54 10.33
N LEU A 52 15.30 8.40 10.47
CA LEU A 52 15.76 8.98 11.74
C LEU A 52 15.12 10.33 12.08
N SER A 53 14.16 10.84 11.28
CA SER A 53 13.52 12.13 11.52
C SER A 53 12.56 12.08 12.71
N ASP A 54 11.88 13.19 12.96
CA ASP A 54 10.92 13.34 14.07
C ASP A 54 9.81 12.29 14.02
N THR A 55 9.57 11.65 15.15
CA THR A 55 8.50 10.65 15.33
C THR A 55 7.30 11.17 16.12
N ILE A 56 7.41 12.37 16.74
CA ILE A 56 6.42 12.94 17.65
C ILE A 56 5.55 13.98 16.99
N SER A 57 6.14 14.87 16.19
CA SER A 57 5.43 15.96 15.50
C SER A 57 4.20 15.44 14.75
N PRO A 58 3.03 16.10 14.86
CA PRO A 58 1.83 15.69 14.13
C PRO A 58 1.88 16.03 12.63
N VAL A 59 2.75 16.94 12.21
CA VAL A 59 2.75 17.53 10.86
C VAL A 59 4.06 17.35 10.12
N ARG A 60 5.13 16.84 10.75
CA ARG A 60 6.45 16.69 10.15
C ARG A 60 7.10 15.37 10.53
N GLY A 61 7.97 14.87 9.67
CA GLY A 61 8.81 13.71 9.93
C GLY A 61 8.15 12.37 9.67
N ILE A 62 8.95 11.32 9.84
CA ILE A 62 8.53 9.93 9.59
C ILE A 62 7.35 9.51 10.48
N GLY A 63 7.26 10.04 11.70
CA GLY A 63 6.16 9.73 12.60
C GLY A 63 4.82 10.25 12.11
N ALA A 64 4.78 11.48 11.56
CA ALA A 64 3.58 12.06 10.96
C ALA A 64 3.13 11.22 9.75
N ALA A 65 4.06 10.86 8.86
CA ALA A 65 3.78 10.04 7.69
C ALA A 65 3.21 8.66 8.08
N ARG A 66 3.83 7.97 9.06
CA ARG A 66 3.35 6.66 9.55
C ARG A 66 1.92 6.75 10.11
N ARG A 67 1.62 7.76 10.92
CA ARG A 67 0.28 7.96 11.47
C ARG A 67 -0.76 8.22 10.38
N TRP A 68 -0.40 9.04 9.39
CA TRP A 68 -1.28 9.34 8.27
C TRP A 68 -1.57 8.08 7.41
N ILE A 69 -0.54 7.32 7.02
CA ILE A 69 -0.70 6.08 6.26
C ILE A 69 -1.58 5.08 7.02
N LYS A 70 -1.33 4.92 8.33
CA LYS A 70 -2.15 4.05 9.18
C LYS A 70 -3.62 4.50 9.21
N ALA A 71 -3.86 5.82 9.26
CA ALA A 71 -5.22 6.38 9.23
C ALA A 71 -5.90 6.12 7.88
N GLU A 72 -5.19 6.27 6.76
CA GLU A 72 -5.73 5.96 5.43
C GLU A 72 -6.08 4.47 5.30
N PHE A 73 -5.21 3.54 5.74
CA PHE A 73 -5.54 2.13 5.71
C PHE A 73 -6.73 1.78 6.62
N LYS A 74 -6.86 2.42 7.78
CA LYS A 74 -8.04 2.24 8.66
C LYS A 74 -9.31 2.76 8.02
N LYS A 75 -9.26 3.89 7.30
CA LYS A 75 -10.38 4.43 6.55
C LYS A 75 -10.81 3.46 5.44
N ILE A 76 -9.86 2.96 4.65
CA ILE A 76 -10.13 1.95 3.62
C ILE A 76 -10.75 0.69 4.25
N ALA A 77 -10.24 0.24 5.39
CA ALA A 77 -10.82 -0.91 6.11
C ALA A 77 -12.27 -0.66 6.52
N ALA A 78 -12.58 0.52 7.04
CA ALA A 78 -13.95 0.89 7.40
C ALA A 78 -14.87 0.92 6.17
N ASP A 79 -14.42 1.50 5.06
CA ASP A 79 -15.18 1.60 3.81
C ASP A 79 -15.52 0.22 3.21
N CYS A 80 -14.76 -0.81 3.52
CA CYS A 80 -14.99 -2.18 3.08
C CYS A 80 -15.56 -3.11 4.18
N SER A 81 -16.22 -2.57 5.19
CA SER A 81 -16.78 -3.33 6.32
C SER A 81 -15.72 -4.12 7.11
N ASN A 82 -14.61 -3.49 7.39
CA ASN A 82 -13.45 -4.04 8.10
C ASN A 82 -12.81 -5.26 7.39
N CYS A 83 -12.75 -5.22 6.07
CA CYS A 83 -12.16 -6.28 5.26
C CYS A 83 -10.62 -6.36 5.36
N LEU A 84 -9.97 -5.29 5.87
CA LEU A 84 -8.52 -5.22 6.06
C LEU A 84 -8.18 -5.24 7.56
N GLU A 85 -7.21 -6.03 7.92
CA GLU A 85 -6.53 -5.93 9.21
C GLU A 85 -5.38 -4.93 9.08
N VAL A 86 -5.37 -3.88 9.93
CA VAL A 86 -4.29 -2.87 9.92
C VAL A 86 -3.39 -3.06 11.12
N ARG A 87 -2.12 -3.35 10.87
CA ARG A 87 -1.07 -3.60 11.89
C ARG A 87 0.12 -2.67 11.73
N GLU A 88 0.85 -2.53 12.82
CA GLU A 88 2.22 -2.00 12.83
C GLU A 88 3.19 -3.14 13.16
N GLN A 89 4.27 -3.21 12.41
CA GLN A 89 5.41 -4.07 12.71
C GLN A 89 6.57 -3.18 13.15
N HIS A 90 7.09 -3.44 14.33
CA HIS A 90 8.16 -2.67 14.95
C HIS A 90 9.46 -3.46 14.95
N ASN A 91 10.57 -2.79 14.62
CA ASN A 91 11.90 -3.37 14.67
C ASN A 91 12.88 -2.34 15.23
N LEU A 92 13.39 -2.61 16.45
CA LEU A 92 14.41 -1.78 17.08
C LEU A 92 15.78 -2.07 16.46
N VAL A 93 16.42 -1.04 15.96
CA VAL A 93 17.76 -1.10 15.38
C VAL A 93 18.67 -0.18 16.16
N SER A 94 19.74 -0.75 16.71
CA SER A 94 20.69 -0.02 17.55
C SER A 94 21.64 0.83 16.73
N LYS A 95 22.06 1.96 17.30
CA LYS A 95 23.14 2.81 16.77
C LYS A 95 24.36 1.96 16.37
N GLY A 96 24.89 2.23 15.20
CA GLY A 96 26.08 1.54 14.69
C GLY A 96 25.81 0.18 14.05
N SER A 97 24.56 -0.27 13.94
CA SER A 97 24.20 -1.48 13.17
C SER A 97 24.45 -1.35 11.65
N GLY A 98 24.74 -0.15 11.18
CA GLY A 98 25.10 0.20 9.82
C GLY A 98 25.53 1.65 9.75
N ASP A 99 26.24 2.04 8.70
CA ASP A 99 26.86 3.36 8.53
C ASP A 99 25.87 4.53 8.64
N ARG A 100 24.59 4.28 8.31
CA ARG A 100 23.53 5.27 8.33
C ARG A 100 22.67 5.22 9.61
N ILE A 101 22.97 4.33 10.55
CA ILE A 101 22.24 4.20 11.82
C ILE A 101 23.03 4.94 12.91
N VAL A 102 22.95 6.28 12.90
CA VAL A 102 23.70 7.16 13.82
C VAL A 102 23.08 7.30 15.21
N LYS A 103 21.87 6.79 15.41
CA LYS A 103 21.19 6.69 16.71
C LYS A 103 20.26 5.48 16.73
N ASP A 104 19.84 5.05 17.91
CA ASP A 104 18.82 4.01 18.04
C ASP A 104 17.52 4.44 17.32
N VAL A 105 16.91 3.52 16.59
CA VAL A 105 15.71 3.80 15.82
C VAL A 105 14.72 2.63 15.88
N ASN A 106 13.45 2.95 16.01
CA ASN A 106 12.37 2.00 15.83
C ASN A 106 11.86 2.12 14.37
N ILE A 107 12.22 1.16 13.53
CA ILE A 107 11.71 1.05 12.16
C ILE A 107 10.30 0.45 12.24
N VAL A 108 9.34 1.14 11.66
CA VAL A 108 7.92 0.75 11.72
C VAL A 108 7.37 0.57 10.32
N ASN A 109 6.91 -0.63 10.00
CA ASN A 109 6.13 -0.91 8.80
C ASN A 109 4.64 -0.84 9.13
N ILE A 110 3.86 -0.25 8.23
CA ILE A 110 2.39 -0.23 8.32
C ILE A 110 1.85 -1.26 7.34
N LEU A 111 1.09 -2.21 7.85
CA LEU A 111 0.55 -3.32 7.09
C LEU A 111 -0.97 -3.20 7.00
N ALA A 112 -1.52 -3.34 5.80
CA ALA A 112 -2.94 -3.56 5.55
C ALA A 112 -3.10 -4.95 4.92
N ILE A 113 -3.76 -5.87 5.63
CA ILE A 113 -3.80 -7.29 5.27
C ILE A 113 -5.25 -7.68 4.94
N GLN A 114 -5.47 -8.15 3.73
CA GLN A 114 -6.72 -8.80 3.34
C GLN A 114 -6.53 -10.31 3.43
N HIS A 115 -7.26 -10.95 4.35
CA HIS A 115 -7.16 -12.40 4.51
C HIS A 115 -8.05 -13.14 3.52
N SER A 116 -7.50 -14.16 2.85
CA SER A 116 -8.26 -15.10 2.05
C SER A 116 -8.81 -16.24 2.92
N LYS A 117 -10.09 -16.60 2.68
CA LYS A 117 -10.68 -17.81 3.28
C LYS A 117 -10.22 -19.09 2.59
N LYS A 118 -9.87 -19.01 1.30
CA LYS A 118 -9.51 -20.17 0.48
C LYS A 118 -8.05 -20.59 0.72
N ASN A 119 -7.13 -19.64 0.82
CA ASN A 119 -5.71 -19.88 1.05
C ASN A 119 -5.17 -19.00 2.17
N PRO A 120 -5.51 -19.25 3.44
CA PRO A 120 -5.24 -18.32 4.55
C PRO A 120 -3.73 -18.16 4.90
N LYS A 121 -2.87 -19.00 4.35
CA LYS A 121 -1.41 -18.97 4.58
C LYS A 121 -0.62 -18.43 3.36
N ARG A 122 -1.29 -17.97 2.31
CA ARG A 122 -0.64 -17.49 1.09
C ARG A 122 -1.04 -16.05 0.84
N PHE A 123 -0.04 -15.20 0.61
CA PHE A 123 -0.22 -13.78 0.39
C PHE A 123 0.49 -13.32 -0.88
N VAL A 124 -0.07 -12.29 -1.51
CA VAL A 124 0.62 -11.45 -2.49
C VAL A 124 0.99 -10.16 -1.79
N LEU A 125 2.28 -9.81 -1.79
CA LEU A 125 2.78 -8.62 -1.14
C LEU A 125 2.98 -7.50 -2.16
N MET A 126 2.43 -6.32 -1.86
CA MET A 126 2.75 -5.07 -2.52
C MET A 126 3.32 -4.09 -1.48
N SER A 127 4.39 -3.38 -1.80
CA SER A 127 5.05 -2.46 -0.88
C SER A 127 5.43 -1.15 -1.53
N GLY A 128 5.54 -0.10 -0.72
CA GLY A 128 6.12 1.19 -1.05
C GLY A 128 6.91 1.71 0.14
N ASP A 129 8.04 2.36 -0.10
CA ASP A 129 8.88 2.90 0.97
C ASP A 129 8.26 4.16 1.53
N ILE A 130 8.13 4.22 2.86
CA ILE A 130 7.57 5.39 3.54
C ILE A 130 8.62 6.50 3.61
N ASP A 131 9.88 6.12 3.81
CA ASP A 131 10.95 7.09 4.06
C ASP A 131 11.39 7.85 2.81
N SER A 132 12.09 8.93 3.04
CA SER A 132 12.73 9.77 2.02
C SER A 132 14.06 10.28 2.55
N ARG A 133 14.97 10.65 1.64
CA ARG A 133 16.27 11.22 1.99
C ARG A 133 16.78 12.19 0.93
N ILE A 134 17.72 13.03 1.31
CA ILE A 134 18.53 13.82 0.38
C ILE A 134 19.88 13.15 0.11
N SER A 135 20.76 13.81 -0.63
CA SER A 135 22.06 13.26 -1.02
C SER A 135 22.95 12.89 0.17
N ASP A 136 22.88 13.65 1.27
CA ASP A 136 23.50 13.24 2.54
C ASP A 136 22.56 12.23 3.24
N PRO A 137 22.94 10.96 3.32
CA PRO A 137 22.11 9.92 3.90
C PRO A 137 22.02 10.01 5.44
N ASN A 138 22.76 10.89 6.09
CA ASN A 138 22.73 11.11 7.53
C ASN A 138 21.99 12.39 7.91
N ASP A 139 21.58 13.19 6.94
CA ASP A 139 20.75 14.38 7.20
C ASP A 139 19.29 13.98 7.35
N TYR A 140 18.84 13.89 8.60
CA TYR A 140 17.47 13.56 8.97
C TYR A 140 16.67 14.79 9.44
N THR A 141 17.18 16.00 9.26
CA THR A 141 16.60 17.26 9.75
C THR A 141 16.07 18.16 8.63
N ASN A 142 16.83 18.28 7.54
CA ASN A 142 16.45 19.10 6.40
C ASN A 142 15.32 18.47 5.58
N ASP A 143 14.68 19.29 4.77
CA ASP A 143 13.58 18.80 3.91
C ASP A 143 14.09 17.79 2.90
N SER A 144 13.38 16.67 2.85
CA SER A 144 13.57 15.60 1.87
C SER A 144 12.20 15.16 1.36
N PRO A 145 11.58 15.96 0.47
CA PRO A 145 10.19 15.74 0.06
C PRO A 145 9.94 14.41 -0.62
N GLY A 146 10.93 13.85 -1.35
CA GLY A 146 10.90 12.51 -1.92
C GLY A 146 9.60 12.18 -2.65
N ALA A 147 9.15 13.05 -3.58
CA ALA A 147 7.89 12.84 -4.28
C ALA A 147 7.92 11.58 -5.15
N ASN A 148 8.98 11.43 -5.94
CA ASN A 148 9.19 10.26 -6.78
C ASN A 148 9.80 9.09 -6.00
N ASP A 149 10.75 9.36 -5.12
CA ASP A 149 11.41 8.38 -4.24
C ASP A 149 11.07 8.68 -2.77
N ASN A 150 10.08 8.01 -2.15
CA ASN A 150 9.17 7.06 -2.79
C ASN A 150 7.71 7.34 -2.38
N ALA A 151 7.29 8.64 -2.27
CA ALA A 151 5.90 8.98 -2.02
C ALA A 151 4.97 8.44 -3.12
N SER A 152 5.45 8.38 -4.38
CA SER A 152 4.68 7.84 -5.51
C SER A 152 4.41 6.34 -5.37
N GLY A 153 5.40 5.55 -4.96
CA GLY A 153 5.23 4.12 -4.71
C GLY A 153 4.32 3.85 -3.52
N MET A 154 4.45 4.65 -2.45
CA MET A 154 3.56 4.55 -1.29
C MET A 154 2.11 4.93 -1.65
N ALA A 155 1.91 6.01 -2.40
CA ALA A 155 0.58 6.41 -2.87
C ALA A 155 -0.05 5.34 -3.79
N GLY A 156 0.75 4.73 -4.68
CA GLY A 156 0.31 3.60 -5.49
C GLY A 156 -0.11 2.39 -4.64
N THR A 157 0.62 2.10 -3.57
CA THR A 157 0.28 1.03 -2.63
C THR A 157 -1.02 1.31 -1.87
N ILE A 158 -1.23 2.56 -1.43
CA ILE A 158 -2.49 2.97 -0.77
C ILE A 158 -3.66 2.89 -1.76
N GLU A 159 -3.48 3.36 -2.99
CA GLU A 159 -4.52 3.29 -4.02
C GLU A 159 -4.87 1.83 -4.38
N ALA A 160 -3.87 0.95 -4.47
CA ALA A 160 -4.12 -0.48 -4.65
C ALA A 160 -4.97 -1.05 -3.51
N ALA A 161 -4.69 -0.69 -2.25
CA ALA A 161 -5.53 -1.10 -1.12
C ALA A 161 -6.97 -0.58 -1.26
N ARG A 162 -7.19 0.68 -1.69
CA ARG A 162 -8.53 1.25 -1.92
C ARG A 162 -9.31 0.52 -3.00
N VAL A 163 -8.65 0.15 -4.08
CA VAL A 163 -9.30 -0.55 -5.20
C VAL A 163 -9.53 -2.02 -4.85
N LEU A 164 -8.48 -2.73 -4.44
CA LEU A 164 -8.51 -4.18 -4.27
C LEU A 164 -9.32 -4.63 -3.06
N SER A 165 -9.45 -3.80 -2.01
CA SER A 165 -10.28 -4.11 -0.84
C SER A 165 -11.75 -4.40 -1.17
N LYS A 166 -12.24 -3.94 -2.32
CA LYS A 166 -13.62 -4.16 -2.79
C LYS A 166 -13.84 -5.55 -3.40
N TYR A 167 -12.78 -6.27 -3.65
CA TYR A 167 -12.78 -7.58 -4.30
C TYR A 167 -12.36 -8.68 -3.32
N ARG A 168 -12.58 -9.93 -3.71
CA ARG A 168 -12.16 -11.11 -2.94
C ARG A 168 -11.28 -11.98 -3.81
N PHE A 169 -10.13 -12.35 -3.27
CA PHE A 169 -9.10 -13.10 -3.99
C PHE A 169 -8.87 -14.46 -3.33
N ASP A 170 -8.30 -15.38 -4.10
CA ASP A 170 -7.92 -16.71 -3.64
C ASP A 170 -6.73 -16.68 -2.66
N TYR A 171 -5.95 -15.60 -2.70
CA TYR A 171 -4.82 -15.32 -1.81
C TYR A 171 -5.07 -14.06 -1.01
N GLY A 172 -4.43 -13.94 0.14
CA GLY A 172 -4.44 -12.70 0.91
C GLY A 172 -3.46 -11.67 0.38
#